data_77c73116af7d98ebf580ac6806450dae
#
_entry.id   77c73116af7d98ebf580ac6806450dae
#
_cell.length_a   1.000
_cell.length_b   1.000
_cell.length_c   1.000
_cell.angle_alpha   90.00
_cell.angle_beta   90.00
_cell.angle_gamma   90.00
#
_symmetry.space_group_name_H-M   'P 1'
#
loop_
_entity.id
_entity.type
_entity.pdbx_description
1 polymer ?
#
loop_
_entity_poly.entity_id
_entity_poly.type
_entity_poly.pdbx_seq_one_letter_code
_entity_poly.pdbx_strand_id
1 'polypeptide(L)'
;MTALGMTGHQGLPNEAVPYIVRRIRAEIAAMGTGMEGISSLAEGSDQLFATEVLAASGTLTAVIPSAQYEKTFADEDRRVNYEALLKKASRVETCGFQEPSEEAFYAAGKRIVDLCGQLLAVWDGMPSRGLGGTADIVAYARALQRPVVVIWPAGISR
;
A
#
# COMPACT_ATOMS: atom_id res chain seq x y z
N MET A 1 -5.96 -16.38 10.16
CA MET A 1 -4.83 -15.45 10.23
C MET A 1 -5.20 -14.15 9.53
N THR A 2 -4.98 -13.02 10.17
CA THR A 2 -5.32 -11.73 9.58
C THR A 2 -4.24 -11.28 8.61
N ALA A 3 -4.66 -10.58 7.54
CA ALA A 3 -3.75 -10.00 6.58
C ALA A 3 -3.40 -8.56 6.99
N LEU A 4 -2.23 -8.11 6.58
CA LEU A 4 -1.74 -6.75 6.79
C LEU A 4 -1.90 -5.96 5.49
N GLY A 5 -2.69 -4.89 5.53
CA GLY A 5 -2.90 -4.03 4.36
C GLY A 5 -1.98 -2.81 4.40
N MET A 6 -1.74 -2.21 3.24
CA MET A 6 -0.93 -1.01 3.11
C MET A 6 -1.69 0.08 2.38
N THR A 7 -1.65 1.27 2.92
CA THR A 7 -1.92 2.51 2.19
C THR A 7 -0.79 3.50 2.49
N GLY A 8 -0.46 4.37 1.55
CA GLY A 8 0.62 5.31 1.82
C GLY A 8 0.96 6.19 0.65
N HIS A 9 1.76 7.20 0.95
CA HIS A 9 2.21 8.18 -0.03
C HIS A 9 3.10 7.56 -1.09
N GLN A 10 2.99 8.05 -2.32
CA GLN A 10 3.84 7.64 -3.43
C GLN A 10 5.18 8.38 -3.40
N GLY A 11 5.14 9.70 -3.31
CA GLY A 11 6.37 10.50 -3.25
C GLY A 11 6.90 10.60 -1.83
N LEU A 12 7.86 9.75 -1.49
CA LEU A 12 8.45 9.74 -0.16
C LEU A 12 9.75 10.54 -0.15
N PRO A 13 9.94 11.43 0.86
CA PRO A 13 11.25 12.06 1.05
C PRO A 13 12.32 11.00 1.28
N ASN A 14 13.47 11.13 0.61
CA ASN A 14 14.55 10.15 0.72
C ASN A 14 14.96 9.92 2.18
N GLU A 15 14.98 10.98 2.98
CA GLU A 15 15.38 10.92 4.39
C GLU A 15 14.38 10.14 5.26
N ALA A 16 13.13 9.98 4.80
CA ALA A 16 12.10 9.24 5.53
C ALA A 16 12.17 7.73 5.28
N VAL A 17 12.71 7.31 4.15
CA VAL A 17 12.65 5.92 3.69
C VAL A 17 13.28 4.92 4.68
N PRO A 18 14.47 5.15 5.25
CA PRO A 18 15.02 4.18 6.20
C PRO A 18 14.13 3.94 7.43
N TYR A 19 13.53 4.99 7.97
CA TYR A 19 12.61 4.86 9.10
C TYR A 19 11.36 4.06 8.71
N ILE A 20 10.78 4.39 7.54
CA ILE A 20 9.57 3.73 7.04
C ILE A 20 9.84 2.23 6.84
N VAL A 21 10.95 1.88 6.22
CA VAL A 21 11.31 0.48 5.98
C VAL A 21 11.48 -0.28 7.30
N ARG A 22 12.17 0.32 8.29
CA ARG A 22 12.33 -0.33 9.60
C ARG A 22 10.98 -0.60 10.28
N ARG A 23 10.06 0.37 10.20
CA ARG A 23 8.74 0.23 10.80
C ARG A 23 7.90 -0.83 10.08
N ILE A 24 7.96 -0.85 8.76
CA ILE A 24 7.28 -1.88 7.97
C ILE A 24 7.79 -3.27 8.36
N ARG A 25 9.11 -3.44 8.43
CA ARG A 25 9.71 -4.72 8.83
C ARG A 25 9.26 -5.16 10.21
N ALA A 26 9.19 -4.23 11.17
CA ALA A 26 8.75 -4.56 12.53
C ALA A 26 7.30 -5.03 12.55
N GLU A 27 6.42 -4.37 11.80
CA GLU A 27 5.02 -4.76 11.73
C GLU A 27 4.83 -6.12 11.04
N ILE A 28 5.60 -6.39 9.99
CA ILE A 28 5.57 -7.70 9.33
C ILE A 28 6.06 -8.79 10.29
N ALA A 29 7.16 -8.54 11.00
CA ALA A 29 7.69 -9.50 11.98
C ALA A 29 6.68 -9.81 13.08
N ALA A 30 5.92 -8.83 13.52
CA ALA A 30 4.90 -9.00 14.54
C ALA A 30 3.75 -9.92 14.10
N MET A 31 3.51 -10.01 12.77
CA MET A 31 2.47 -10.89 12.23
C MET A 31 2.86 -12.37 12.23
N GLY A 32 4.15 -12.67 12.28
CA GLY A 32 4.65 -14.03 12.29
C GLY A 32 4.95 -14.59 10.91
N THR A 33 5.45 -15.81 10.86
CA THR A 33 5.86 -16.50 9.65
C THR A 33 4.65 -16.78 8.74
N GLY A 34 4.83 -16.58 7.43
CA GLY A 34 3.79 -16.89 6.47
C GLY A 34 2.64 -15.88 6.43
N MET A 35 2.90 -14.65 6.90
CA MET A 35 1.90 -13.60 6.89
C MET A 35 1.46 -13.24 5.46
N GLU A 36 0.28 -12.65 5.33
CA GLU A 36 -0.22 -12.13 4.06
C GLU A 36 -0.17 -10.61 4.07
N GLY A 37 0.40 -10.02 3.02
CA GLY A 37 0.36 -8.58 2.79
C GLY A 37 -0.53 -8.25 1.60
N ILE A 38 -1.26 -7.15 1.68
CA ILE A 38 -2.19 -6.70 0.62
C ILE A 38 -1.80 -5.29 0.21
N SER A 39 -1.57 -5.06 -1.08
CA SER A 39 -1.06 -3.80 -1.60
C SER A 39 -1.56 -3.55 -3.02
N SER A 40 -1.69 -2.27 -3.39
CA SER A 40 -1.96 -1.88 -4.78
C SER A 40 -0.70 -1.71 -5.61
N LEU A 41 0.47 -1.93 -5.05
CA LEU A 41 1.77 -1.89 -5.73
C LEU A 41 2.09 -0.56 -6.40
N ALA A 42 1.52 0.55 -5.91
CA ALA A 42 1.89 1.89 -6.36
C ALA A 42 3.35 2.18 -5.98
N GLU A 43 3.98 3.07 -6.72
CA GLU A 43 5.33 3.50 -6.35
C GLU A 43 5.36 4.09 -4.94
N GLY A 44 6.52 4.03 -4.28
CA GLY A 44 6.66 4.52 -2.91
C GLY A 44 6.28 3.47 -1.89
N SER A 45 5.40 3.83 -0.95
CA SER A 45 5.08 2.99 0.21
C SER A 45 4.59 1.60 -0.14
N ASP A 46 3.72 1.50 -1.15
CA ASP A 46 3.14 0.21 -1.53
C ASP A 46 4.20 -0.77 -2.01
N GLN A 47 5.12 -0.32 -2.86
CA GLN A 47 6.17 -1.19 -3.38
C GLN A 47 7.19 -1.53 -2.31
N LEU A 48 7.52 -0.59 -1.41
CA LEU A 48 8.39 -0.88 -0.27
C LEU A 48 7.79 -1.99 0.59
N PHE A 49 6.52 -1.88 0.91
CA PHE A 49 5.81 -2.88 1.71
C PHE A 49 5.80 -4.25 1.01
N ALA A 50 5.43 -4.29 -0.25
CA ALA A 50 5.37 -5.54 -1.01
C ALA A 50 6.74 -6.24 -1.04
N THR A 51 7.80 -5.47 -1.25
CA THR A 51 9.16 -5.98 -1.26
C THR A 51 9.51 -6.62 0.09
N GLU A 52 9.16 -5.96 1.20
CA GLU A 52 9.46 -6.47 2.53
C GLU A 52 8.61 -7.69 2.89
N VAL A 53 7.36 -7.75 2.43
CA VAL A 53 6.51 -8.95 2.61
C VAL A 53 7.16 -10.16 1.95
N LEU A 54 7.60 -10.01 0.71
CA LEU A 54 8.24 -11.10 -0.02
C LEU A 54 9.58 -11.48 0.59
N ALA A 55 10.37 -10.51 1.04
CA ALA A 55 11.64 -10.76 1.71
C ALA A 55 11.47 -11.55 3.00
N ALA A 56 10.34 -11.39 3.68
CA ALA A 56 10.01 -12.13 4.91
C ALA A 56 9.32 -13.47 4.61
N SER A 57 9.30 -13.91 3.36
CA SER A 57 8.63 -15.13 2.92
C SER A 57 7.12 -15.12 3.16
N GLY A 58 6.53 -13.94 3.21
CA GLY A 58 5.08 -13.78 3.25
C GLY A 58 4.46 -13.94 1.86
N THR A 59 3.14 -14.02 1.82
CA THR A 59 2.39 -14.04 0.55
C THR A 59 1.88 -12.64 0.25
N LEU A 60 1.83 -12.30 -1.04
CA LEU A 60 1.40 -10.99 -1.50
C LEU A 60 0.09 -11.11 -2.28
N THR A 61 -0.90 -10.32 -1.88
CA THR A 61 -2.13 -10.11 -2.63
C THR A 61 -2.09 -8.71 -3.22
N ALA A 62 -2.23 -8.60 -4.53
CA ALA A 62 -2.26 -7.32 -5.23
C ALA A 62 -3.72 -6.94 -5.52
N VAL A 63 -4.09 -5.71 -5.17
CA VAL A 63 -5.40 -5.13 -5.51
C VAL A 63 -5.16 -3.99 -6.47
N ILE A 64 -5.43 -4.21 -7.74
CA ILE A 64 -5.10 -3.30 -8.83
C ILE A 64 -6.30 -2.40 -9.12
N PRO A 65 -6.12 -1.05 -9.12
CA PRO A 65 -7.24 -0.13 -9.27
C PRO A 65 -7.96 -0.21 -10.61
N SER A 66 -7.23 -0.43 -11.70
CA SER A 66 -7.82 -0.40 -13.04
C SER A 66 -7.07 -1.32 -14.00
N ALA A 67 -7.72 -1.66 -15.11
CA ALA A 67 -7.12 -2.52 -16.14
C ALA A 67 -5.84 -1.92 -16.75
N GLN A 68 -5.76 -0.59 -16.83
CA GLN A 68 -4.62 0.11 -17.41
C GLN A 68 -3.74 0.80 -16.36
N TYR A 69 -3.66 0.22 -15.19
CA TYR A 69 -2.91 0.75 -14.06
C TYR A 69 -1.44 1.03 -14.36
N GLU A 70 -0.81 0.21 -15.19
CA GLU A 70 0.60 0.37 -15.56
C GLU A 70 0.88 1.70 -16.23
N LYS A 71 -0.11 2.37 -16.80
CA LYS A 71 0.02 3.69 -17.40
C LYS A 71 0.25 4.81 -16.39
N THR A 72 0.00 4.54 -15.10
CA THR A 72 0.18 5.56 -14.05
C THR A 72 1.64 5.72 -13.60
N PHE A 73 2.52 4.77 -13.97
CA PHE A 73 3.90 4.81 -13.52
C PHE A 73 4.71 5.81 -14.33
N ALA A 74 5.46 6.67 -13.63
CA ALA A 74 6.12 7.83 -14.22
C ALA A 74 7.23 7.46 -15.21
N ASP A 75 7.91 6.35 -14.98
CA ASP A 75 9.01 5.89 -15.83
C ASP A 75 9.02 4.38 -15.94
N GLU A 76 9.88 3.88 -16.83
CA GLU A 76 9.97 2.47 -17.11
C GLU A 76 10.51 1.67 -15.92
N ASP A 77 11.47 2.22 -15.18
CA ASP A 77 12.03 1.52 -14.02
C ASP A 77 10.97 1.23 -12.96
N ARG A 78 10.11 2.19 -12.71
CA ARG A 78 9.02 2.05 -11.74
C ARG A 78 7.97 1.05 -12.24
N ARG A 79 7.67 1.09 -13.52
CA ARG A 79 6.76 0.12 -14.13
C ARG A 79 7.32 -1.30 -14.08
N VAL A 80 8.62 -1.45 -14.37
CA VAL A 80 9.29 -2.76 -14.31
C VAL A 80 9.25 -3.33 -12.90
N ASN A 81 9.48 -2.50 -11.88
CA ASN A 81 9.38 -2.93 -10.49
C ASN A 81 7.95 -3.38 -10.14
N TYR A 82 6.95 -2.61 -10.58
CA TYR A 82 5.54 -2.99 -10.42
C TYR A 82 5.27 -4.36 -11.05
N GLU A 83 5.69 -4.55 -12.30
CA GLU A 83 5.46 -5.80 -13.02
C GLU A 83 6.15 -6.99 -12.34
N ALA A 84 7.36 -6.79 -11.83
CA ALA A 84 8.09 -7.83 -11.11
C ALA A 84 7.37 -8.25 -9.83
N LEU A 85 6.86 -7.27 -9.06
CA LEU A 85 6.10 -7.55 -7.85
C LEU A 85 4.77 -8.24 -8.16
N LEU A 86 4.10 -7.79 -9.22
CA LEU A 86 2.83 -8.38 -9.64
C LEU A 86 2.98 -9.86 -9.99
N LYS A 87 4.08 -10.23 -10.67
CA LYS A 87 4.37 -11.63 -11.00
C LYS A 87 4.56 -12.50 -9.75
N LYS A 88 5.03 -11.92 -8.66
CA LYS A 88 5.27 -12.64 -7.41
C LYS A 88 4.04 -12.69 -6.51
N ALA A 89 2.98 -11.98 -6.85
CA ALA A 89 1.75 -12.00 -6.07
C ALA A 89 1.07 -13.37 -6.22
N SER A 90 0.61 -13.93 -5.10
CA SER A 90 -0.11 -15.20 -5.11
C SER A 90 -1.58 -15.01 -5.47
N ARG A 91 -2.10 -13.80 -5.34
CA ARG A 91 -3.47 -13.43 -5.72
C ARG A 91 -3.45 -12.03 -6.32
N VAL A 92 -4.22 -11.84 -7.38
CA VAL A 92 -4.41 -10.52 -8.01
C VAL A 92 -5.90 -10.28 -8.19
N GLU A 93 -6.39 -9.16 -7.66
CA GLU A 93 -7.74 -8.66 -7.91
C GLU A 93 -7.63 -7.35 -8.66
N THR A 94 -8.45 -7.13 -9.67
CA THR A 94 -8.52 -5.87 -10.39
C THR A 94 -9.91 -5.28 -10.17
N CYS A 95 -9.97 -4.01 -9.75
CA CYS A 95 -11.24 -3.30 -9.62
C CYS A 95 -11.86 -3.06 -10.99
N GLY A 96 -13.18 -2.85 -11.03
CA GLY A 96 -13.95 -2.81 -12.27
C GLY A 96 -13.80 -1.54 -13.10
N PHE A 97 -12.62 -0.91 -13.12
CA PHE A 97 -12.34 0.31 -13.87
C PHE A 97 -11.39 -0.01 -15.02
N GLN A 98 -11.65 0.53 -16.19
CA GLN A 98 -10.77 0.38 -17.35
C GLN A 98 -9.58 1.32 -17.25
N GLU A 99 -9.85 2.59 -16.94
CA GLU A 99 -8.86 3.65 -16.91
C GLU A 99 -8.48 4.02 -15.48
N PRO A 100 -7.24 4.48 -15.25
CA PRO A 100 -6.86 5.04 -13.95
C PRO A 100 -7.70 6.28 -13.62
N SER A 101 -8.12 6.40 -12.37
CA SER A 101 -8.89 7.55 -11.88
C SER A 101 -8.81 7.61 -10.36
N GLU A 102 -9.16 8.76 -9.78
CA GLU A 102 -9.28 8.89 -8.34
C GLU A 102 -10.29 7.90 -7.77
N GLU A 103 -11.40 7.68 -8.47
CA GLU A 103 -12.42 6.72 -8.05
C GLU A 103 -11.86 5.29 -8.03
N ALA A 104 -11.05 4.93 -9.02
CA ALA A 104 -10.42 3.62 -9.08
C ALA A 104 -9.44 3.43 -7.91
N PHE A 105 -8.62 4.43 -7.62
CA PHE A 105 -7.69 4.39 -6.49
C PHE A 105 -8.43 4.28 -5.16
N TYR A 106 -9.52 5.02 -5.01
CA TYR A 106 -10.33 4.96 -3.79
C TYR A 106 -10.97 3.58 -3.62
N ALA A 107 -11.50 3.00 -4.70
CA ALA A 107 -12.09 1.66 -4.68
C ALA A 107 -11.05 0.61 -4.26
N ALA A 108 -9.84 0.68 -4.81
CA ALA A 108 -8.77 -0.24 -4.46
C ALA A 108 -8.35 -0.10 -3.00
N GLY A 109 -8.22 1.12 -2.51
CA GLY A 109 -7.88 1.37 -1.11
C GLY A 109 -8.92 0.83 -0.15
N LYS A 110 -10.20 1.05 -0.45
CA LYS A 110 -11.30 0.49 0.36
C LYS A 110 -11.30 -1.03 0.34
N ARG A 111 -11.02 -1.63 -0.82
CA ARG A 111 -10.95 -3.08 -0.93
C ARG A 111 -9.83 -3.66 -0.06
N ILE A 112 -8.68 -3.00 -0.01
CA ILE A 112 -7.58 -3.41 0.86
C ILE A 112 -8.03 -3.39 2.32
N VAL A 113 -8.69 -2.32 2.75
CA VAL A 113 -9.22 -2.20 4.11
C VAL A 113 -10.21 -3.33 4.40
N ASP A 114 -11.11 -3.62 3.46
CA ASP A 114 -12.11 -4.68 3.63
C ASP A 114 -11.46 -6.07 3.80
N LEU A 115 -10.34 -6.31 3.13
CA LEU A 115 -9.66 -7.59 3.15
C LEU A 115 -8.68 -7.77 4.32
N CYS A 116 -8.16 -6.69 4.88
CA CYS A 116 -7.13 -6.79 5.91
C CYS A 116 -7.70 -6.77 7.33
N GLY A 117 -6.97 -7.33 8.27
CA GLY A 117 -7.30 -7.21 9.69
C GLY A 117 -6.68 -5.98 10.34
N GLN A 118 -5.58 -5.47 9.76
CA GLN A 118 -4.88 -4.29 10.23
C GLN A 118 -4.31 -3.55 9.04
N LEU A 119 -4.40 -2.22 9.07
CA LEU A 119 -3.89 -1.36 8.01
C LEU A 119 -2.64 -0.63 8.46
N LEU A 120 -1.56 -0.71 7.68
CA LEU A 120 -0.42 0.20 7.83
C LEU A 120 -0.66 1.42 6.94
N ALA A 121 -0.43 2.59 7.48
CA ALA A 121 -0.60 3.84 6.75
C ALA A 121 0.70 4.66 6.82
N VAL A 122 1.43 4.71 5.71
CA VAL A 122 2.60 5.58 5.57
C VAL A 122 2.06 6.96 5.20
N TRP A 123 1.85 7.79 6.22
CA TRP A 123 1.02 8.99 6.11
C TRP A 123 1.55 10.09 7.02
N ASP A 124 1.68 11.29 6.45
CA ASP A 124 2.16 12.47 7.17
C ASP A 124 1.10 13.15 8.06
N GLY A 125 -0.12 12.60 8.08
CA GLY A 125 -1.23 13.15 8.88
C GLY A 125 -2.01 14.24 8.18
N MET A 126 -1.62 14.63 6.96
CA MET A 126 -2.25 15.74 6.24
C MET A 126 -3.41 15.25 5.38
N PRO A 127 -4.37 16.14 5.04
CA PRO A 127 -5.49 15.77 4.16
C PRO A 127 -5.04 15.26 2.80
N SER A 128 -5.89 14.44 2.17
CA SER A 128 -5.66 13.95 0.81
C SER A 128 -5.68 15.10 -0.18
N ARG A 129 -4.89 14.96 -1.27
CA ARG A 129 -4.84 15.93 -2.37
C ARG A 129 -5.78 15.55 -3.51
N GLY A 130 -6.83 14.81 -3.22
CA GLY A 130 -7.80 14.30 -4.16
C GLY A 130 -8.46 13.08 -3.56
N LEU A 131 -9.49 12.55 -4.21
CA LEU A 131 -10.19 11.37 -3.73
C LEU A 131 -9.27 10.16 -3.80
N GLY A 132 -9.30 9.34 -2.75
CA GLY A 132 -8.55 8.08 -2.70
C GLY A 132 -7.12 8.21 -2.21
N GLY A 133 -6.72 9.41 -1.75
CA GLY A 133 -5.44 9.60 -1.09
C GLY A 133 -5.39 8.89 0.27
N THR A 134 -4.20 8.88 0.87
CA THR A 134 -3.95 8.13 2.11
C THR A 134 -4.91 8.52 3.24
N ALA A 135 -5.16 9.84 3.42
CA ALA A 135 -6.07 10.28 4.46
C ALA A 135 -7.49 9.74 4.29
N ASP A 136 -7.98 9.64 3.06
CA ASP A 136 -9.32 9.11 2.80
C ASP A 136 -9.43 7.62 3.14
N ILE A 137 -8.40 6.86 2.84
CA ILE A 137 -8.36 5.43 3.16
C ILE A 137 -8.25 5.20 4.67
N VAL A 138 -7.44 6.01 5.35
CA VAL A 138 -7.37 5.97 6.82
C VAL A 138 -8.73 6.28 7.43
N ALA A 139 -9.44 7.31 6.91
CA ALA A 139 -10.78 7.65 7.39
C ALA A 139 -11.75 6.50 7.18
N TYR A 140 -11.72 5.84 6.04
CA TYR A 140 -12.56 4.69 5.76
C TYR A 140 -12.28 3.54 6.74
N ALA A 141 -11.00 3.22 6.98
CA ALA A 141 -10.63 2.17 7.92
C ALA A 141 -11.11 2.48 9.34
N ARG A 142 -10.94 3.72 9.78
CA ARG A 142 -11.39 4.15 11.12
C ARG A 142 -12.90 4.10 11.26
N ALA A 143 -13.63 4.45 10.22
CA ALA A 143 -15.10 4.34 10.23
C ALA A 143 -15.58 2.89 10.40
N LEU A 144 -14.81 1.93 9.89
CA LEU A 144 -15.07 0.50 10.06
C LEU A 144 -14.47 -0.06 11.34
N GLN A 145 -13.85 0.77 12.17
CA GLN A 145 -13.12 0.35 13.38
C GLN A 145 -12.00 -0.63 13.08
N ARG A 146 -11.40 -0.55 11.89
CA ARG A 146 -10.24 -1.34 11.50
C ARG A 146 -9.00 -0.74 12.14
N PRO A 147 -8.16 -1.53 12.84
CA PRO A 147 -6.93 -1.01 13.41
C PRO A 147 -6.01 -0.40 12.34
N VAL A 148 -5.49 0.79 12.61
CA VAL A 148 -4.58 1.52 11.73
C VAL A 148 -3.30 1.83 12.49
N VAL A 149 -2.16 1.46 11.90
CA VAL A 149 -0.84 1.86 12.41
C VAL A 149 -0.29 2.92 11.47
N VAL A 150 -0.14 4.14 11.97
CA VAL A 150 0.41 5.26 11.20
C VAL A 150 1.94 5.23 11.30
N ILE A 151 2.60 5.29 10.15
CA ILE A 151 4.06 5.27 10.04
C ILE A 151 4.50 6.57 9.38
N TRP A 152 5.17 7.44 10.15
CA TRP A 152 5.77 8.66 9.62
C TRP A 152 6.81 9.17 10.60
N PRO A 153 8.03 9.51 10.14
CA PRO A 153 9.06 10.03 11.04
C PRO A 153 8.75 11.45 11.50
N ALA A 154 9.01 11.73 12.78
CA ALA A 154 8.82 13.07 13.33
C ALA A 154 9.75 14.08 12.65
N GLY A 155 9.25 15.30 12.43
CA GLY A 155 10.05 16.40 11.91
C GLY A 155 10.31 16.39 10.41
N ILE A 156 9.73 15.45 9.67
CA ILE A 156 9.88 15.39 8.21
C ILE A 156 8.54 15.73 7.56
N SER A 157 8.56 16.67 6.62
CA SER A 157 7.39 17.01 5.81
C SER A 157 7.48 16.34 4.45
N ARG A 158 6.32 16.04 3.89
CA ARG A 158 6.24 15.46 2.54
C ARG A 158 6.37 16.54 1.47
#